data_9f4ccce76de75c396605c92d0887872c
#
_entry.id   9f4ccce76de75c396605c92d0887872c
#
_cell.length_a   1.000
_cell.length_b   1.000
_cell.length_c   1.000
_cell.angle_alpha   90.00
_cell.angle_beta   90.00
_cell.angle_gamma   90.00
#
_symmetry.space_group_name_H-M   'P 1'
#
loop_
_entity.id
_entity.type
_entity.pdbx_description
1 polymer ?
#
loop_
_entity_poly.entity_id
_entity_poly.type
_entity_poly.pdbx_seq_one_letter_code
_entity_poly.pdbx_strand_id
1 'polypeptide(L)'
;EDWSKDVADIARRHIQGIEIILGQNPESKSAFEKFLHSLQHNINDSIDDKQAIEMLAQHLITLPIFDALFGDYGFVKNNPVSSAMEQIIAELSQYGFEKEQKELQPFYDSVRLRAEGIDNAQAKQKIIITLYDKFFATGFKSTTERLGIVFTPVEVVDFIVRSVDVVLRRHFGKTIASENVHILDPFTGTGTFITRTLNYLKSLMDKGKISYADLVRKYTQELHANEIVLLSYYIAAINIEAVFDDINGVEPYQPFEGIV
;
A
#
# COMPACT_ATOMS: atom_id res chain seq x y z
N GLU A 1 6.81 22.47 4.62
CA GLU A 1 8.27 22.32 4.28
C GLU A 1 9.09 21.73 5.42
N ASP A 2 8.85 22.09 6.69
CA ASP A 2 9.61 21.54 7.82
C ASP A 2 9.35 20.03 8.04
N TRP A 3 8.13 19.60 7.83
CA TRP A 3 7.68 18.22 8.07
C TRP A 3 8.40 17.15 7.23
N SER A 4 8.76 17.45 5.97
CA SER A 4 9.45 16.49 5.09
C SER A 4 10.91 16.28 5.48
N LYS A 5 11.55 17.25 6.11
CA LYS A 5 12.90 17.10 6.65
C LYS A 5 12.90 16.26 7.92
N ASP A 6 11.91 16.48 8.80
CA ASP A 6 11.75 15.70 10.03
C ASP A 6 11.57 14.20 9.70
N VAL A 7 10.76 13.87 8.70
CA VAL A 7 10.54 12.49 8.25
C VAL A 7 11.82 11.84 7.72
N ALA A 8 12.65 12.58 6.96
CA ALA A 8 13.91 12.03 6.46
C ALA A 8 14.93 11.78 7.59
N ASP A 9 14.95 12.64 8.61
CA ASP A 9 15.80 12.45 9.79
C ASP A 9 15.33 11.27 10.64
N ILE A 10 14.03 11.10 10.77
CA ILE A 10 13.38 9.97 11.41
C ILE A 10 13.73 8.66 10.70
N ALA A 11 13.57 8.61 9.38
CA ALA A 11 13.91 7.42 8.58
C ALA A 11 15.37 7.00 8.79
N ARG A 12 16.29 7.97 8.74
CA ARG A 12 17.72 7.70 8.98
C ARG A 12 17.98 7.16 10.39
N ARG A 13 17.33 7.70 11.41
CA ARG A 13 17.48 7.21 12.80
C ARG A 13 16.96 5.77 12.93
N HIS A 14 15.81 5.44 12.35
CA HIS A 14 15.27 4.08 12.36
C HIS A 14 16.22 3.10 11.68
N ILE A 15 16.73 3.44 10.49
CA ILE A 15 17.69 2.61 9.76
C ILE A 15 18.93 2.37 10.65
N GLN A 16 19.52 3.43 11.20
CA GLN A 16 20.69 3.33 12.08
C GLN A 16 20.41 2.53 13.36
N GLY A 17 19.24 2.73 13.99
CA GLY A 17 18.84 2.00 15.17
C GLY A 17 18.72 0.50 14.90
N ILE A 18 18.07 0.11 13.78
CA ILE A 18 17.97 -1.28 13.36
C ILE A 18 19.36 -1.87 13.07
N GLU A 19 20.23 -1.19 12.32
CA GLU A 19 21.59 -1.63 12.02
C GLU A 19 22.42 -1.85 13.29
N ILE A 20 22.31 -0.96 14.28
CA ILE A 20 23.01 -1.10 15.57
C ILE A 20 22.52 -2.35 16.32
N ILE A 21 21.21 -2.56 16.41
CA ILE A 21 20.63 -3.72 17.10
C ILE A 21 21.08 -5.03 16.43
N LEU A 22 21.02 -5.09 15.09
CA LEU A 22 21.45 -6.26 14.32
C LEU A 22 22.95 -6.52 14.46
N GLY A 23 23.77 -5.48 14.61
CA GLY A 23 25.21 -5.59 14.80
C GLY A 23 25.63 -6.03 16.21
N GLN A 24 24.82 -5.77 17.22
CA GLN A 24 25.14 -6.02 18.63
C GLN A 24 24.54 -7.32 19.18
N ASN A 25 23.48 -7.86 18.57
CA ASN A 25 22.76 -9.01 19.09
C ASN A 25 22.61 -10.13 18.04
N PRO A 26 23.23 -11.32 18.27
CA PRO A 26 23.13 -12.45 17.35
C PRO A 26 21.70 -13.01 17.19
N GLU A 27 20.86 -12.91 18.24
CA GLU A 27 19.47 -13.40 18.17
C GLU A 27 18.61 -12.50 17.28
N SER A 28 18.74 -11.18 17.41
CA SER A 28 18.05 -10.22 16.53
C SER A 28 18.51 -10.36 15.08
N LYS A 29 19.79 -10.66 14.84
CA LYS A 29 20.30 -10.95 13.51
C LYS A 29 19.67 -12.21 12.91
N SER A 30 19.56 -13.29 13.69
CA SER A 30 18.92 -14.54 13.24
C SER A 30 17.43 -14.34 12.93
N ALA A 31 16.72 -13.54 13.72
CA ALA A 31 15.33 -13.17 13.46
C ALA A 31 15.19 -12.37 12.16
N PHE A 32 16.08 -11.40 11.97
CA PHE A 32 16.11 -10.58 10.76
C PHE A 32 16.43 -11.41 9.49
N GLU A 33 17.35 -12.37 9.56
CA GLU A 33 17.65 -13.28 8.46
C GLU A 33 16.42 -14.10 8.03
N LYS A 34 15.63 -14.60 8.99
CA LYS A 34 14.36 -15.28 8.70
C LYS A 34 13.35 -14.36 8.04
N PHE A 35 13.24 -13.14 8.54
CA PHE A 35 12.38 -12.11 7.96
C PHE A 35 12.80 -11.76 6.54
N LEU A 36 14.10 -11.55 6.27
CA LEU A 36 14.64 -11.30 4.94
C LEU A 36 14.31 -12.45 3.97
N HIS A 37 14.49 -13.69 4.40
CA HIS A 37 14.10 -14.86 3.60
C HIS A 37 12.60 -14.88 3.29
N SER A 38 11.76 -14.47 4.24
CA SER A 38 10.31 -14.36 4.01
C SER A 38 9.99 -13.29 2.97
N LEU A 39 10.65 -12.12 3.03
CA LEU A 39 10.48 -11.07 2.02
C LEU A 39 10.94 -11.53 0.63
N GLN A 40 12.10 -12.18 0.56
CA GLN A 40 12.63 -12.71 -0.69
C GLN A 40 11.69 -13.73 -1.32
N HIS A 41 11.12 -14.64 -0.51
CA HIS A 41 10.20 -15.66 -0.99
C HIS A 41 8.85 -15.11 -1.43
N ASN A 42 8.31 -14.12 -0.72
CA ASN A 42 6.93 -13.65 -0.91
C ASN A 42 6.81 -12.38 -1.78
N ILE A 43 7.90 -11.60 -1.92
CA ILE A 43 7.87 -10.34 -2.65
C ILE A 43 8.85 -10.37 -3.81
N ASN A 44 10.16 -10.49 -3.52
CA ASN A 44 11.19 -10.39 -4.56
C ASN A 44 12.53 -10.98 -4.07
N ASP A 45 13.05 -11.97 -4.77
CA ASP A 45 14.32 -12.64 -4.46
C ASP A 45 15.54 -11.70 -4.43
N SER A 46 15.45 -10.53 -5.06
CA SER A 46 16.55 -9.56 -5.12
C SER A 46 16.64 -8.62 -3.92
N ILE A 47 15.75 -8.73 -2.93
CA ILE A 47 15.78 -7.91 -1.72
C ILE A 47 17.04 -8.25 -0.92
N ASP A 48 17.89 -7.25 -0.68
CA ASP A 48 19.07 -7.35 0.19
C ASP A 48 18.79 -6.85 1.62
N ASP A 49 19.76 -7.04 2.53
CA ASP A 49 19.66 -6.61 3.93
C ASP A 49 19.32 -5.14 4.06
N LYS A 50 19.97 -4.30 3.25
CA LYS A 50 19.77 -2.85 3.27
C LYS A 50 18.35 -2.47 2.85
N GLN A 51 17.85 -3.09 1.81
CA GLN A 51 16.49 -2.88 1.33
C GLN A 51 15.46 -3.34 2.37
N ALA A 52 15.68 -4.49 3.03
CA ALA A 52 14.81 -4.98 4.09
C ALA A 52 14.80 -4.03 5.31
N ILE A 53 15.93 -3.47 5.70
CA ILE A 53 16.03 -2.45 6.75
C ILE A 53 15.29 -1.16 6.35
N GLU A 54 15.45 -0.70 5.11
CA GLU A 54 14.70 0.45 4.57
C GLU A 54 13.19 0.19 4.57
N MET A 55 12.75 -1.02 4.23
CA MET A 55 11.34 -1.42 4.27
C MET A 55 10.79 -1.40 5.71
N LEU A 56 11.54 -1.89 6.69
CA LEU A 56 11.16 -1.80 8.10
C LEU A 56 11.04 -0.36 8.58
N ALA A 57 11.99 0.50 8.21
CA ALA A 57 11.94 1.92 8.56
C ALA A 57 10.73 2.62 7.92
N GLN A 58 10.41 2.30 6.67
CA GLN A 58 9.21 2.80 5.98
C GLN A 58 7.94 2.36 6.72
N HIS A 59 7.85 1.07 7.06
CA HIS A 59 6.71 0.53 7.80
C HIS A 59 6.50 1.24 9.14
N LEU A 60 7.55 1.37 9.94
CA LEU A 60 7.51 2.04 11.25
C LEU A 60 6.97 3.47 11.19
N ILE A 61 7.32 4.21 10.15
CA ILE A 61 6.89 5.60 10.00
C ILE A 61 5.45 5.68 9.46
N THR A 62 5.09 4.77 8.56
CA THR A 62 3.82 4.86 7.83
C THR A 62 2.67 4.19 8.56
N LEU A 63 2.93 3.14 9.32
CA LEU A 63 1.92 2.40 10.05
C LEU A 63 1.01 3.28 10.93
N PRO A 64 1.54 4.15 11.81
CA PRO A 64 0.69 5.02 12.63
C PRO A 64 -0.12 6.03 11.83
N ILE A 65 0.35 6.40 10.64
CA ILE A 65 -0.37 7.28 9.71
C ILE A 65 -1.57 6.53 9.11
N PHE A 66 -1.34 5.30 8.65
CA PHE A 66 -2.40 4.46 8.12
C PHE A 66 -3.43 4.11 9.20
N ASP A 67 -2.98 3.78 10.40
CA ASP A 67 -3.87 3.50 11.53
C ASP A 67 -4.72 4.73 11.91
N ALA A 68 -4.14 5.92 11.89
CA ALA A 68 -4.86 7.16 12.15
C ALA A 68 -5.91 7.51 11.09
N LEU A 69 -5.65 7.19 9.81
CA LEU A 69 -6.53 7.50 8.68
C LEU A 69 -7.54 6.39 8.37
N PHE A 70 -7.15 5.13 8.60
CA PHE A 70 -7.87 3.94 8.14
C PHE A 70 -7.98 2.85 9.21
N GLY A 71 -7.83 3.19 10.50
CA GLY A 71 -7.92 2.22 11.60
C GLY A 71 -9.23 1.42 11.59
N ASP A 72 -10.31 2.02 11.10
CA ASP A 72 -11.63 1.38 10.98
C ASP A 72 -11.65 0.25 9.92
N TYR A 73 -10.77 0.28 8.93
CA TYR A 73 -10.70 -0.72 7.85
C TYR A 73 -9.95 -1.99 8.25
N GLY A 74 -9.24 -2.00 9.39
CA GLY A 74 -8.49 -3.18 9.86
C GLY A 74 -7.33 -3.60 8.93
N PHE A 75 -6.88 -2.74 8.01
CA PHE A 75 -5.82 -3.00 7.03
C PHE A 75 -4.57 -3.62 7.67
N VAL A 76 -4.06 -3.01 8.74
CA VAL A 76 -2.83 -3.46 9.41
C VAL A 76 -2.93 -4.90 9.90
N LYS A 77 -4.11 -5.31 10.39
CA LYS A 77 -4.33 -6.65 10.94
C LYS A 77 -4.53 -7.72 9.86
N ASN A 78 -5.05 -7.32 8.71
CA ASN A 78 -5.45 -8.25 7.64
C ASN A 78 -4.38 -8.35 6.53
N ASN A 79 -3.42 -7.42 6.46
CA ASN A 79 -2.39 -7.43 5.44
C ASN A 79 -1.21 -8.32 5.86
N PRO A 80 -0.87 -9.38 5.07
CA PRO A 80 0.20 -10.33 5.42
C PRO A 80 1.58 -9.69 5.55
N VAL A 81 1.89 -8.72 4.69
CA VAL A 81 3.18 -8.01 4.71
C VAL A 81 3.27 -7.13 5.95
N SER A 82 2.20 -6.41 6.29
CA SER A 82 2.13 -5.62 7.52
C SER A 82 2.32 -6.50 8.77
N SER A 83 1.66 -7.65 8.82
CA SER A 83 1.78 -8.59 9.93
C SER A 83 3.21 -9.13 10.08
N ALA A 84 3.91 -9.45 8.98
CA ALA A 84 5.30 -9.89 9.02
C ALA A 84 6.24 -8.79 9.52
N MET A 85 6.01 -7.53 9.10
CA MET A 85 6.76 -6.37 9.59
C MET A 85 6.55 -6.14 11.08
N GLU A 86 5.31 -6.24 11.58
CA GLU A 86 5.00 -6.10 13.00
C GLU A 86 5.68 -7.18 13.86
N GLN A 87 5.75 -8.40 13.38
CA GLN A 87 6.42 -9.49 14.10
C GLN A 87 7.90 -9.20 14.30
N ILE A 88 8.63 -8.83 13.26
CA ILE A 88 10.06 -8.51 13.39
C ILE A 88 10.28 -7.25 14.24
N ILE A 89 9.43 -6.24 14.16
CA ILE A 89 9.50 -5.04 14.99
C ILE A 89 9.30 -5.39 16.48
N ALA A 90 8.34 -6.26 16.80
CA ALA A 90 8.12 -6.72 18.16
C ALA A 90 9.34 -7.47 18.71
N GLU A 91 10.03 -8.27 17.89
CA GLU A 91 11.28 -8.92 18.28
C GLU A 91 12.42 -7.89 18.51
N LEU A 92 12.60 -6.92 17.60
CA LEU A 92 13.61 -5.87 17.73
C LEU A 92 13.35 -4.95 18.94
N SER A 93 12.08 -4.72 19.29
CA SER A 93 11.70 -3.88 20.44
C SER A 93 12.21 -4.41 21.77
N GLN A 94 12.40 -5.72 21.92
CA GLN A 94 12.99 -6.34 23.12
C GLN A 94 14.45 -5.90 23.35
N TYR A 95 15.09 -5.36 22.33
CA TYR A 95 16.48 -4.92 22.34
C TYR A 95 16.67 -3.40 22.40
N GLY A 96 15.61 -2.65 22.78
CA GLY A 96 15.70 -1.22 23.09
C GLY A 96 15.19 -0.26 22.02
N PHE A 97 14.52 -0.77 20.99
CA PHE A 97 13.97 0.04 19.89
C PHE A 97 12.82 0.98 20.31
N GLU A 98 12.15 0.70 21.45
CA GLU A 98 11.02 1.51 21.95
C GLU A 98 11.36 2.97 22.25
N LYS A 99 12.61 3.28 22.55
CA LYS A 99 13.00 4.65 22.91
C LYS A 99 12.86 5.61 21.73
N GLU A 100 13.18 5.15 20.54
CA GLU A 100 13.10 5.95 19.31
C GLU A 100 11.65 6.18 18.87
N GLN A 101 10.77 5.20 19.07
CA GLN A 101 9.35 5.35 18.78
C GLN A 101 8.69 6.46 19.60
N LYS A 102 9.08 6.64 20.87
CA LYS A 102 8.52 7.68 21.74
C LYS A 102 8.85 9.10 21.28
N GLU A 103 9.98 9.31 20.64
CA GLU A 103 10.37 10.62 20.10
C GLU A 103 9.50 11.05 18.92
N LEU A 104 8.83 10.10 18.25
CA LEU A 104 7.95 10.33 17.12
C LEU A 104 6.49 10.59 17.49
N GLN A 105 6.12 10.34 18.74
CA GLN A 105 4.74 10.48 19.20
C GLN A 105 4.11 11.84 18.86
N PRO A 106 4.80 13.01 19.05
CA PRO A 106 4.25 14.30 18.68
C PRO A 106 3.93 14.44 17.18
N PHE A 107 4.71 13.77 16.34
CA PHE A 107 4.46 13.72 14.90
C PHE A 107 3.19 12.95 14.58
N TYR A 108 3.03 11.75 15.13
CA TYR A 108 1.84 10.92 14.94
C TYR A 108 0.57 11.58 15.49
N ASP A 109 0.66 12.23 16.65
CA ASP A 109 -0.45 12.99 17.22
C ASP A 109 -0.87 14.15 16.30
N SER A 110 0.08 14.83 15.67
CA SER A 110 -0.20 15.87 14.68
C SER A 110 -0.89 15.34 13.42
N VAL A 111 -0.52 14.14 12.95
CA VAL A 111 -1.18 13.47 11.81
C VAL A 111 -2.61 13.08 12.20
N ARG A 112 -2.78 12.48 13.37
CA ARG A 112 -4.10 12.05 13.88
C ARG A 112 -5.05 13.24 14.00
N LEU A 113 -4.62 14.35 14.60
CA LEU A 113 -5.42 15.57 14.71
C LEU A 113 -5.85 16.13 13.35
N ARG A 114 -5.02 16.01 12.32
CA ARG A 114 -5.35 16.44 10.95
C ARG A 114 -6.26 15.47 10.23
N ALA A 115 -6.24 14.20 10.61
CA ALA A 115 -7.10 13.17 10.07
C ALA A 115 -8.49 13.17 10.74
N GLU A 116 -8.59 13.65 11.99
CA GLU A 116 -9.85 13.78 12.71
C GLU A 116 -10.82 14.68 11.95
N GLY A 117 -12.03 14.17 11.71
CA GLY A 117 -13.08 14.90 10.98
C GLY A 117 -13.02 14.79 9.46
N ILE A 118 -12.13 13.92 8.91
CA ILE A 118 -12.13 13.59 7.49
C ILE A 118 -12.87 12.28 7.29
N ASP A 119 -14.17 12.37 7.04
CA ASP A 119 -15.02 11.18 6.85
C ASP A 119 -15.07 10.71 5.38
N ASN A 120 -14.50 11.47 4.45
CA ASN A 120 -14.54 11.18 3.02
C ASN A 120 -13.32 10.38 2.59
N ALA A 121 -13.53 9.17 2.07
CA ALA A 121 -12.50 8.27 1.55
C ALA A 121 -11.59 8.96 0.51
N GLN A 122 -12.14 9.77 -0.39
CA GLN A 122 -11.36 10.50 -1.39
C GLN A 122 -10.44 11.55 -0.77
N ALA A 123 -10.86 12.21 0.31
CA ALA A 123 -10.03 13.17 1.02
C ALA A 123 -8.89 12.46 1.80
N LYS A 124 -9.18 11.32 2.44
CA LYS A 124 -8.18 10.45 3.07
C LYS A 124 -7.14 9.99 2.04
N GLN A 125 -7.61 9.50 0.88
CA GLN A 125 -6.76 9.08 -0.24
C GLN A 125 -5.84 10.21 -0.73
N LYS A 126 -6.37 11.44 -0.90
CA LYS A 126 -5.57 12.59 -1.32
C LYS A 126 -4.49 12.96 -0.31
N ILE A 127 -4.77 12.82 0.98
CA ILE A 127 -3.78 13.04 2.04
C ILE A 127 -2.65 12.02 1.91
N ILE A 128 -2.97 10.73 1.77
CA ILE A 128 -1.97 9.69 1.61
C ILE A 128 -1.11 9.91 0.38
N ILE A 129 -1.70 10.19 -0.77
CA ILE A 129 -0.93 10.47 -1.99
C ILE A 129 0.01 11.67 -1.78
N THR A 130 -0.48 12.73 -1.14
CA THR A 130 0.33 13.93 -0.85
C THR A 130 1.46 13.62 0.15
N LEU A 131 1.17 12.81 1.16
CA LEU A 131 2.17 12.34 2.13
C LEU A 131 3.22 11.46 1.45
N TYR A 132 2.76 10.54 0.60
CA TYR A 132 3.62 9.66 -0.18
C TYR A 132 4.59 10.44 -1.06
N ASP A 133 4.08 11.35 -1.89
CA ASP A 133 4.93 12.16 -2.79
C ASP A 133 6.01 12.93 -2.02
N LYS A 134 5.62 13.56 -0.90
CA LYS A 134 6.56 14.32 -0.07
C LYS A 134 7.52 13.43 0.72
N PHE A 135 7.03 12.32 1.23
CA PHE A 135 7.80 11.37 2.02
C PHE A 135 8.89 10.71 1.16
N PHE A 136 8.52 10.16 -0.01
CA PHE A 136 9.47 9.51 -0.91
C PHE A 136 10.47 10.49 -1.50
N ALA A 137 10.01 11.64 -1.96
CA ALA A 137 10.88 12.65 -2.53
C ALA A 137 11.97 13.16 -1.57
N THR A 138 11.72 13.04 -0.25
CA THR A 138 12.62 13.60 0.77
C THR A 138 13.34 12.52 1.58
N GLY A 139 12.62 11.49 2.04
CA GLY A 139 13.14 10.45 2.93
C GLY A 139 13.89 9.34 2.20
N PHE A 140 13.43 8.98 1.00
CA PHE A 140 13.94 7.84 0.22
C PHE A 140 14.28 8.24 -1.22
N LYS A 141 14.94 9.38 -1.37
CA LYS A 141 15.29 9.98 -2.66
C LYS A 141 16.05 9.01 -3.58
N SER A 142 16.99 8.25 -3.04
CA SER A 142 17.76 7.26 -3.82
C SER A 142 16.88 6.15 -4.40
N THR A 143 15.87 5.70 -3.67
CA THR A 143 14.92 4.68 -4.11
C THR A 143 13.99 5.25 -5.18
N THR A 144 13.49 6.48 -4.99
CA THR A 144 12.62 7.18 -5.95
C THR A 144 13.31 7.41 -7.30
N GLU A 145 14.55 7.91 -7.28
CA GLU A 145 15.33 8.17 -8.48
C GLU A 145 15.68 6.87 -9.23
N ARG A 146 16.02 5.81 -8.49
CA ARG A 146 16.36 4.50 -9.08
C ARG A 146 15.17 3.82 -9.74
N LEU A 147 13.97 3.94 -9.15
CA LEU A 147 12.77 3.27 -9.63
C LEU A 147 11.97 4.06 -10.65
N GLY A 148 12.30 5.34 -10.87
CA GLY A 148 11.65 6.17 -11.88
C GLY A 148 10.15 6.31 -11.68
N ILE A 149 9.69 6.46 -10.43
CA ILE A 149 8.27 6.50 -10.08
C ILE A 149 7.58 7.69 -10.77
N VAL A 150 6.63 7.39 -11.66
CA VAL A 150 5.80 8.37 -12.38
C VAL A 150 4.35 7.95 -12.30
N PHE A 151 3.46 8.90 -11.95
CA PHE A 151 2.04 8.63 -11.88
C PHE A 151 1.35 8.90 -13.22
N THR A 152 0.55 7.94 -13.68
CA THR A 152 -0.26 8.12 -14.89
C THR A 152 -1.50 8.98 -14.56
N PRO A 153 -1.77 10.06 -15.30
CA PRO A 153 -2.97 10.86 -15.09
C PRO A 153 -4.26 10.03 -15.17
N VAL A 154 -5.21 10.32 -14.30
CA VAL A 154 -6.46 9.56 -14.16
C VAL A 154 -7.25 9.49 -15.48
N GLU A 155 -7.24 10.57 -16.25
CA GLU A 155 -7.93 10.65 -17.54
C GLU A 155 -7.34 9.68 -18.58
N VAL A 156 -6.01 9.50 -18.53
CA VAL A 156 -5.30 8.54 -19.40
C VAL A 156 -5.64 7.11 -18.98
N VAL A 157 -5.66 6.82 -17.68
CA VAL A 157 -6.06 5.51 -17.14
C VAL A 157 -7.51 5.18 -17.55
N ASP A 158 -8.44 6.11 -17.37
CA ASP A 158 -9.84 5.94 -17.79
C ASP A 158 -9.96 5.65 -19.29
N PHE A 159 -9.19 6.34 -20.11
CA PHE A 159 -9.16 6.10 -21.56
C PHE A 159 -8.65 4.68 -21.87
N ILE A 160 -7.58 4.24 -21.20
CA ILE A 160 -7.00 2.90 -21.40
C ILE A 160 -8.01 1.82 -21.00
N VAL A 161 -8.60 1.90 -19.80
CA VAL A 161 -9.57 0.92 -19.27
C VAL A 161 -10.77 0.78 -20.24
N ARG A 162 -11.32 1.91 -20.68
CA ARG A 162 -12.45 1.92 -21.64
C ARG A 162 -12.04 1.36 -23.00
N SER A 163 -10.84 1.66 -23.47
CA SER A 163 -10.32 1.16 -24.74
C SER A 163 -10.14 -0.34 -24.72
N VAL A 164 -9.62 -0.89 -23.62
CA VAL A 164 -9.50 -2.35 -23.40
C VAL A 164 -10.88 -3.01 -23.47
N ASP A 165 -11.90 -2.46 -22.81
CA ASP A 165 -13.26 -3.00 -22.86
C ASP A 165 -13.84 -3.00 -24.29
N VAL A 166 -13.58 -1.94 -25.07
CA VAL A 166 -13.99 -1.87 -26.50
C VAL A 166 -13.28 -2.93 -27.33
N VAL A 167 -11.97 -3.12 -27.14
CA VAL A 167 -11.18 -4.12 -27.85
C VAL A 167 -11.64 -5.53 -27.50
N LEU A 168 -11.87 -5.82 -26.22
CA LEU A 168 -12.40 -7.12 -25.77
C LEU A 168 -13.74 -7.44 -26.43
N ARG A 169 -14.66 -6.49 -26.50
CA ARG A 169 -15.96 -6.67 -27.17
C ARG A 169 -15.81 -6.93 -28.65
N ARG A 170 -14.98 -6.14 -29.32
CA ARG A 170 -14.84 -6.20 -30.79
C ARG A 170 -14.16 -7.48 -31.26
N HIS A 171 -13.13 -7.96 -30.55
CA HIS A 171 -12.28 -9.03 -31.02
C HIS A 171 -12.54 -10.38 -30.34
N PHE A 172 -13.09 -10.36 -29.12
CA PHE A 172 -13.25 -11.56 -28.29
C PHE A 172 -14.70 -11.83 -27.87
N GLY A 173 -15.65 -10.92 -28.16
CA GLY A 173 -17.04 -11.04 -27.70
C GLY A 173 -17.17 -11.02 -26.18
N LYS A 174 -16.15 -10.52 -25.47
CA LYS A 174 -16.07 -10.41 -24.02
C LYS A 174 -16.08 -8.93 -23.62
N THR A 175 -16.27 -8.67 -22.33
CA THR A 175 -16.11 -7.36 -21.73
C THR A 175 -15.09 -7.44 -20.60
N ILE A 176 -14.63 -6.32 -20.11
CA ILE A 176 -13.76 -6.27 -18.92
C ILE A 176 -14.44 -6.89 -17.69
N ALA A 177 -15.78 -6.90 -17.66
CA ALA A 177 -16.58 -7.50 -16.58
C ALA A 177 -16.92 -8.98 -16.80
N SER A 178 -16.64 -9.55 -17.99
CA SER A 178 -16.97 -10.95 -18.29
C SER A 178 -16.21 -11.90 -17.36
N GLU A 179 -16.88 -12.99 -16.98
CA GLU A 179 -16.29 -14.07 -16.22
C GLU A 179 -15.07 -14.68 -16.93
N ASN A 180 -14.02 -15.02 -16.19
CA ASN A 180 -12.72 -15.51 -16.66
C ASN A 180 -11.97 -14.50 -17.57
N VAL A 181 -12.23 -13.20 -17.41
CA VAL A 181 -11.40 -12.12 -17.94
C VAL A 181 -10.60 -11.53 -16.79
N HIS A 182 -9.38 -12.02 -16.61
CA HIS A 182 -8.47 -11.55 -15.57
C HIS A 182 -7.78 -10.26 -15.99
N ILE A 183 -7.62 -9.34 -15.06
CA ILE A 183 -6.95 -8.06 -15.24
C ILE A 183 -5.74 -8.05 -14.33
N LEU A 184 -4.56 -7.85 -14.90
CA LEU A 184 -3.31 -7.73 -14.17
C LEU A 184 -2.72 -6.33 -14.38
N ASP A 185 -2.47 -5.63 -13.28
CA ASP A 185 -1.62 -4.44 -13.23
C ASP A 185 -0.26 -4.85 -12.63
N PRO A 186 0.77 -5.10 -13.45
CA PRO A 186 2.05 -5.62 -12.97
C PRO A 186 2.95 -4.54 -12.36
N PHE A 187 2.57 -3.27 -12.44
CA PHE A 187 3.31 -2.11 -11.93
C PHE A 187 2.34 -1.12 -11.27
N THR A 188 1.71 -1.59 -10.21
CA THR A 188 0.49 -1.01 -9.65
C THR A 188 0.67 0.42 -9.11
N GLY A 189 1.87 0.76 -8.62
CA GLY A 189 2.11 2.05 -7.98
C GLY A 189 1.15 2.28 -6.81
N THR A 190 0.35 3.32 -6.88
CA THR A 190 -0.68 3.65 -5.86
C THR A 190 -2.06 3.04 -6.14
N GLY A 191 -2.16 2.07 -7.05
CA GLY A 191 -3.40 1.34 -7.34
C GLY A 191 -4.35 2.05 -8.34
N THR A 192 -3.88 3.04 -9.09
CA THR A 192 -4.75 3.87 -9.94
C THR A 192 -5.48 3.05 -11.00
N PHE A 193 -4.82 2.12 -11.69
CA PHE A 193 -5.48 1.29 -12.71
C PHE A 193 -6.57 0.39 -12.12
N ILE A 194 -6.32 -0.25 -10.98
CA ILE A 194 -7.30 -1.12 -10.33
C ILE A 194 -8.48 -0.30 -9.80
N THR A 195 -8.23 0.83 -9.12
CA THR A 195 -9.31 1.69 -8.60
C THR A 195 -10.16 2.28 -9.72
N ARG A 196 -9.55 2.70 -10.84
CA ARG A 196 -10.32 3.19 -12.01
C ARG A 196 -11.09 2.07 -12.70
N THR A 197 -10.57 0.85 -12.71
CA THR A 197 -11.29 -0.34 -13.20
C THR A 197 -12.52 -0.62 -12.34
N LEU A 198 -12.41 -0.59 -11.01
CA LEU A 198 -13.55 -0.74 -10.09
C LEU A 198 -14.60 0.35 -10.32
N ASN A 199 -14.20 1.62 -10.45
CA ASN A 199 -15.11 2.71 -10.76
C ASN A 199 -15.82 2.53 -12.13
N TYR A 200 -15.12 1.99 -13.12
CA TYR A 200 -15.73 1.65 -14.41
C TYR A 200 -16.74 0.52 -14.27
N LEU A 201 -16.40 -0.55 -13.55
CA LEU A 201 -17.32 -1.66 -13.25
C LEU A 201 -18.55 -1.16 -12.49
N LYS A 202 -18.37 -0.30 -11.48
CA LYS A 202 -19.49 0.37 -10.79
C LYS A 202 -20.39 1.10 -11.80
N SER A 203 -19.83 1.86 -12.73
CA SER A 203 -20.63 2.57 -13.75
C SER A 203 -21.40 1.63 -14.67
N LEU A 204 -20.92 0.40 -14.89
CA LEU A 204 -21.64 -0.63 -15.64
C LEU A 204 -22.78 -1.24 -14.80
N MET A 205 -22.54 -1.44 -13.51
CA MET A 205 -23.54 -1.93 -12.56
C MET A 205 -24.68 -0.91 -12.40
N ASP A 206 -24.37 0.37 -12.21
CA ASP A 206 -25.37 1.45 -12.14
C ASP A 206 -26.26 1.55 -13.39
N LYS A 207 -25.74 1.11 -14.55
CA LYS A 207 -26.47 1.03 -15.82
C LYS A 207 -27.17 -0.31 -16.05
N GLY A 208 -27.18 -1.20 -15.06
CA GLY A 208 -27.78 -2.53 -15.14
C GLY A 208 -27.11 -3.48 -16.15
N LYS A 209 -25.84 -3.22 -16.52
CA LYS A 209 -25.11 -4.06 -17.47
C LYS A 209 -24.39 -5.24 -16.84
N ILE A 210 -24.10 -5.16 -15.55
CA ILE A 210 -23.53 -6.21 -14.72
C ILE A 210 -24.23 -6.22 -13.38
N SER A 211 -24.17 -7.36 -12.68
CA SER A 211 -24.69 -7.50 -11.32
C SER A 211 -23.65 -7.10 -10.26
N TYR A 212 -24.11 -6.91 -9.03
CA TYR A 212 -23.21 -6.76 -7.88
C TYR A 212 -22.31 -8.00 -7.69
N ALA A 213 -22.86 -9.20 -7.89
CA ALA A 213 -22.09 -10.44 -7.82
C ALA A 213 -20.94 -10.50 -8.85
N ASP A 214 -21.13 -9.92 -10.04
CA ASP A 214 -20.06 -9.79 -11.05
C ASP A 214 -18.95 -8.86 -10.56
N LEU A 215 -19.29 -7.75 -9.92
CA LEU A 215 -18.31 -6.82 -9.36
C LEU A 215 -17.52 -7.47 -8.21
N VAL A 216 -18.19 -8.16 -7.28
CA VAL A 216 -17.55 -8.90 -6.19
C VAL A 216 -16.60 -9.98 -6.73
N ARG A 217 -17.04 -10.78 -7.70
CA ARG A 217 -16.19 -11.78 -8.36
C ARG A 217 -14.93 -11.14 -8.96
N LYS A 218 -15.07 -10.00 -9.65
CA LYS A 218 -13.93 -9.27 -10.19
C LYS A 218 -12.95 -8.88 -9.10
N TYR A 219 -13.43 -8.26 -8.05
CA TYR A 219 -12.62 -7.82 -6.94
C TYR A 219 -11.87 -8.96 -6.24
N THR A 220 -12.57 -10.08 -5.97
CA THR A 220 -12.04 -11.18 -5.17
C THR A 220 -11.21 -12.19 -5.94
N GLN A 221 -11.38 -12.29 -7.28
CA GLN A 221 -10.84 -13.42 -8.04
C GLN A 221 -10.14 -13.03 -9.35
N GLU A 222 -10.49 -11.90 -9.96
CA GLU A 222 -10.11 -11.61 -11.34
C GLU A 222 -9.35 -10.27 -11.52
N LEU A 223 -9.17 -9.49 -10.45
CA LEU A 223 -8.26 -8.34 -10.41
C LEU A 223 -6.97 -8.73 -9.70
N HIS A 224 -5.85 -8.44 -10.34
CA HIS A 224 -4.52 -8.76 -9.84
C HIS A 224 -3.63 -7.53 -9.94
N ALA A 225 -2.80 -7.34 -8.93
CA ALA A 225 -1.87 -6.23 -8.81
C ALA A 225 -0.52 -6.73 -8.32
N ASN A 226 0.56 -6.10 -8.78
CA ASN A 226 1.89 -6.38 -8.27
C ASN A 226 2.63 -5.07 -8.02
N GLU A 227 3.23 -4.92 -6.82
CA GLU A 227 4.00 -3.75 -6.45
C GLU A 227 5.16 -4.12 -5.53
N ILE A 228 6.38 -3.83 -5.97
CA ILE A 228 7.61 -4.18 -5.26
C ILE A 228 8.06 -3.14 -4.22
N VAL A 229 7.50 -1.93 -4.29
CA VAL A 229 7.81 -0.85 -3.35
C VAL A 229 6.82 -0.91 -2.20
N LEU A 230 7.28 -1.30 -1.01
CA LEU A 230 6.44 -1.54 0.16
C LEU A 230 5.40 -0.44 0.41
N LEU A 231 5.82 0.83 0.38
CA LEU A 231 4.89 1.92 0.67
C LEU A 231 3.87 2.12 -0.45
N SER A 232 4.27 1.97 -1.71
CA SER A 232 3.33 1.97 -2.85
C SER A 232 2.34 0.82 -2.73
N TYR A 233 2.81 -0.38 -2.36
CA TYR A 233 1.99 -1.54 -2.08
C TYR A 233 0.92 -1.24 -1.02
N TYR A 234 1.30 -0.68 0.13
CA TYR A 234 0.34 -0.32 1.18
C TYR A 234 -0.69 0.70 0.70
N ILE A 235 -0.24 1.72 -0.03
CA ILE A 235 -1.14 2.75 -0.57
C ILE A 235 -2.08 2.15 -1.61
N ALA A 236 -1.57 1.29 -2.49
CA ALA A 236 -2.39 0.61 -3.48
C ALA A 236 -3.47 -0.26 -2.82
N ALA A 237 -3.09 -1.10 -1.85
CA ALA A 237 -4.03 -1.96 -1.14
C ALA A 237 -5.13 -1.13 -0.48
N ILE A 238 -4.77 -0.11 0.32
CA ILE A 238 -5.74 0.78 0.98
C ILE A 238 -6.64 1.52 -0.02
N ASN A 239 -6.07 2.05 -1.11
CA ASN A 239 -6.85 2.75 -2.12
C ASN A 239 -7.86 1.83 -2.82
N ILE A 240 -7.44 0.62 -3.15
CA ILE A 240 -8.29 -0.38 -3.81
C ILE A 240 -9.42 -0.81 -2.87
N GLU A 241 -9.07 -1.12 -1.61
CA GLU A 241 -10.03 -1.51 -0.58
C GLU A 241 -11.04 -0.40 -0.27
N ALA A 242 -10.58 0.84 -0.10
CA ALA A 242 -11.45 1.98 0.15
C ALA A 242 -12.44 2.24 -1.00
N VAL A 243 -11.98 2.12 -2.26
CA VAL A 243 -12.87 2.26 -3.42
C VAL A 243 -13.88 1.12 -3.48
N PHE A 244 -13.49 -0.11 -3.16
CA PHE A 244 -14.41 -1.24 -3.13
C PHE A 244 -15.42 -1.10 -1.98
N ASP A 245 -14.99 -0.68 -0.79
CA ASP A 245 -15.84 -0.46 0.37
C ASP A 245 -16.90 0.62 0.11
N ASP A 246 -16.54 1.72 -0.53
CA ASP A 246 -17.48 2.75 -1.00
C ASP A 246 -18.55 2.18 -1.95
N ILE A 247 -18.22 1.17 -2.75
CA ILE A 247 -19.16 0.50 -3.66
C ILE A 247 -19.98 -0.55 -2.93
N ASN A 248 -19.35 -1.27 -1.99
CA ASN A 248 -19.92 -2.37 -1.21
C ASN A 248 -20.99 -1.89 -0.21
N GLY A 249 -20.82 -0.68 0.31
CA GLY A 249 -21.78 -0.04 1.22
C GLY A 249 -21.71 -0.60 2.65
N VAL A 250 -22.79 -1.22 3.15
CA VAL A 250 -22.91 -1.71 4.53
C VAL A 250 -22.45 -3.16 4.72
N GLU A 251 -21.96 -3.81 3.69
CA GLU A 251 -21.45 -5.16 3.79
C GLU A 251 -20.14 -5.19 4.62
N PRO A 252 -19.74 -6.32 5.18
CA PRO A 252 -18.51 -6.42 5.95
C PRO A 252 -17.28 -6.09 5.09
N TYR A 253 -16.33 -5.42 5.70
CA TYR A 253 -15.03 -5.12 5.09
C TYR A 253 -14.39 -6.36 4.45
N GLN A 254 -13.90 -6.21 3.23
CA GLN A 254 -13.25 -7.27 2.47
C GLN A 254 -11.87 -6.83 1.99
N PRO A 255 -10.78 -7.45 2.48
CA PRO A 255 -9.44 -7.12 2.02
C PRO A 255 -9.25 -7.46 0.54
N PHE A 256 -8.35 -6.74 -0.12
CA PHE A 256 -7.96 -7.04 -1.50
C PHE A 256 -6.81 -8.04 -1.52
N GLU A 257 -7.13 -9.31 -1.71
CA GLU A 257 -6.14 -10.40 -1.76
C GLU A 257 -5.40 -10.50 -3.12
N GLY A 258 -5.82 -9.72 -4.10
CA GLY A 258 -5.26 -9.74 -5.46
C GLY A 258 -3.94 -8.98 -5.63
N ILE A 259 -3.39 -8.36 -4.57
CA ILE A 259 -2.13 -7.62 -4.64
C ILE A 259 -0.99 -8.40 -3.97
N VAL A 260 0.14 -8.46 -4.64
CA VAL A 260 1.40 -9.07 -4.18
C VAL A 260 2.57 -8.11 -4.41
#